data_e4398779dbfcaf61c6a3709dc6991387
#
_entry.id   e4398779dbfcaf61c6a3709dc6991387
#
_cell.length_a   1.000
_cell.length_b   1.000
_cell.length_c   1.000
_cell.angle_alpha   90.00
_cell.angle_beta   90.00
_cell.angle_gamma   90.00
#
_symmetry.space_group_name_H-M   'P 1'
#
loop_
_entity.id
_entity.type
_entity.pdbx_description
1 polymer ?
#
loop_
_entity_poly.entity_id
_entity_poly.type
_entity_poly.pdbx_seq_one_letter_code
_entity_poly.pdbx_strand_id
1 'polypeptide(L)'
;MDEISSLAKSLMVLDDKLASCMKCGFCQAFCPVFDTTGKEGDVTRGKIALVENLAHLIIQDPEAVNEKLSRCLLCGGCQFSCPSGVPTLEIFMEARAIVTAYLGLSPVKKAIFRKLLPNPRVVDTLLRAGSPFQKLLLKDEQNPQKTACAPLLKSLFGDRHMPLLADKPLRSKVGKVDRPAGK
;
A
#
# COMPACT_ATOMS: atom_id res chain seq x y z
N MET A 1 27.31 -5.87 -7.88
CA MET A 1 26.78 -5.08 -9.03
C MET A 1 25.70 -5.83 -9.82
N ASP A 2 25.64 -7.17 -9.70
CA ASP A 2 24.73 -7.98 -10.53
C ASP A 2 23.25 -7.96 -10.10
N GLU A 3 22.96 -7.75 -8.82
CA GLU A 3 21.56 -7.75 -8.33
C GLU A 3 20.77 -6.52 -8.77
N ILE A 4 21.34 -5.32 -8.67
CA ILE A 4 20.63 -4.09 -9.06
C ILE A 4 20.43 -4.01 -10.58
N SER A 5 21.35 -4.59 -11.37
CA SER A 5 21.18 -4.69 -12.82
C SER A 5 20.03 -5.63 -13.21
N SER A 6 19.75 -6.67 -12.41
CA SER A 6 18.61 -7.53 -12.63
C SER A 6 17.28 -6.82 -12.33
N LEU A 7 17.27 -5.98 -11.28
CA LEU A 7 16.12 -5.11 -10.97
C LEU A 7 15.87 -4.12 -12.12
N ALA A 8 16.93 -3.44 -12.58
CA ALA A 8 16.84 -2.49 -13.69
C ALA A 8 16.25 -3.14 -14.95
N LYS A 9 16.74 -4.33 -15.34
CA LYS A 9 16.18 -5.09 -16.46
C LYS A 9 14.69 -5.42 -16.28
N SER A 10 14.29 -5.75 -15.06
CA SER A 10 12.87 -6.03 -14.77
C SER A 10 12.01 -4.77 -14.88
N LEU A 11 12.53 -3.61 -14.54
CA LEU A 11 11.84 -2.33 -14.67
C LEU A 11 11.79 -1.81 -16.11
N MET A 12 12.74 -2.20 -16.98
CA MET A 12 12.73 -1.84 -18.40
C MET A 12 11.49 -2.30 -19.15
N VAL A 13 10.76 -3.30 -18.63
CA VAL A 13 9.45 -3.70 -19.18
C VAL A 13 8.43 -2.56 -19.13
N LEU A 14 8.64 -1.59 -18.24
CA LEU A 14 7.75 -0.43 -18.08
C LEU A 14 8.17 0.77 -18.94
N ASP A 15 9.30 0.69 -19.65
CA ASP A 15 9.94 1.85 -20.29
C ASP A 15 9.00 2.59 -21.25
N ASP A 16 8.30 1.89 -22.13
CA ASP A 16 7.32 2.49 -23.05
C ASP A 16 6.20 3.24 -22.32
N LYS A 17 5.70 2.65 -21.20
CA LYS A 17 4.67 3.27 -20.38
C LYS A 17 5.20 4.50 -19.64
N LEU A 18 6.44 4.44 -19.13
CA LEU A 18 7.11 5.55 -18.45
C LEU A 18 7.38 6.72 -19.43
N ALA A 19 7.84 6.41 -20.65
CA ALA A 19 8.10 7.38 -21.69
C ALA A 19 6.84 8.13 -22.17
N SER A 20 5.65 7.56 -21.99
CA SER A 20 4.39 8.22 -22.35
C SER A 20 4.10 9.46 -21.49
N CYS A 21 4.81 9.65 -20.37
CA CYS A 21 4.65 10.78 -19.48
C CYS A 21 5.45 12.00 -19.95
N MET A 22 4.76 13.01 -20.46
CA MET A 22 5.38 14.30 -20.87
C MET A 22 5.85 15.18 -19.69
N LYS A 23 5.72 14.72 -18.45
CA LYS A 23 6.15 15.40 -17.21
C LYS A 23 5.58 16.81 -16.99
N CYS A 24 4.40 17.10 -17.53
CA CYS A 24 3.75 18.42 -17.52
C CYS A 24 3.33 18.93 -16.13
N GLY A 25 3.21 18.05 -15.13
CA GLY A 25 2.86 18.42 -13.77
C GLY A 25 1.36 18.52 -13.47
N PHE A 26 0.48 18.34 -14.44
CA PHE A 26 -0.97 18.46 -14.25
C PHE A 26 -1.51 17.55 -13.13
N CYS A 27 -0.88 16.39 -12.91
CA CYS A 27 -1.23 15.45 -11.86
C CYS A 27 -1.02 15.99 -10.43
N GLN A 28 -0.27 17.09 -10.22
CA GLN A 28 -0.04 17.68 -8.90
C GLN A 28 -1.35 18.16 -8.27
N ALA A 29 -2.19 18.83 -9.05
CA ALA A 29 -3.46 19.39 -8.56
C ALA A 29 -4.46 18.32 -8.05
N PHE A 30 -4.28 17.06 -8.47
CA PHE A 30 -5.19 15.97 -8.14
C PHE A 30 -4.60 14.95 -7.16
N CYS A 31 -3.39 15.20 -6.64
CA CYS A 31 -2.70 14.25 -5.78
C CYS A 31 -2.86 14.61 -4.30
N PRO A 32 -3.66 13.85 -3.50
CA PRO A 32 -3.86 14.14 -2.09
C PRO A 32 -2.57 13.97 -1.26
N VAL A 33 -1.65 13.11 -1.72
CA VAL A 33 -0.35 12.95 -1.04
C VAL A 33 0.54 14.15 -1.29
N PHE A 34 0.54 14.70 -2.49
CA PHE A 34 1.30 15.91 -2.81
C PHE A 34 0.74 17.14 -2.07
N ASP A 35 -0.59 17.26 -2.01
CA ASP A 35 -1.26 18.33 -1.26
C ASP A 35 -0.82 18.38 0.21
N THR A 36 -0.61 17.20 0.81
CA THR A 36 -0.16 17.09 2.21
C THR A 36 1.34 17.29 2.38
N THR A 37 2.17 16.79 1.44
CA THR A 37 3.64 16.73 1.63
C THR A 37 4.39 17.84 0.93
N GLY A 38 3.83 18.42 -0.13
CA GLY A 38 4.47 19.41 -1.00
C GLY A 38 5.72 18.90 -1.73
N LYS A 39 6.00 17.58 -1.69
CA LYS A 39 7.23 16.99 -2.24
C LYS A 39 7.01 16.41 -3.63
N GLU A 40 7.84 16.83 -4.58
CA GLU A 40 7.78 16.38 -5.97
C GLU A 40 7.88 14.85 -6.11
N GLY A 41 8.72 14.19 -5.34
CA GLY A 41 8.83 12.73 -5.34
C GLY A 41 7.57 11.98 -4.86
N ASP A 42 6.59 12.68 -4.29
CA ASP A 42 5.34 12.10 -3.82
C ASP A 42 4.19 12.27 -4.85
N VAL A 43 4.40 13.02 -5.92
CA VAL A 43 3.45 13.14 -7.04
C VAL A 43 3.76 12.15 -8.16
N THR A 44 2.82 11.94 -9.05
CA THR A 44 2.93 10.95 -10.13
C THR A 44 4.14 11.16 -11.03
N ARG A 45 4.34 12.38 -11.57
CA ARG A 45 5.48 12.63 -12.47
C ARG A 45 6.82 12.40 -11.79
N GLY A 46 6.93 12.77 -10.50
CA GLY A 46 8.13 12.53 -9.72
C GLY A 46 8.37 11.04 -9.46
N LYS A 47 7.31 10.27 -9.16
CA LYS A 47 7.42 8.81 -9.02
C LYS A 47 7.78 8.12 -10.33
N ILE A 48 7.21 8.56 -11.47
CA ILE A 48 7.59 8.06 -12.80
C ILE A 48 9.07 8.32 -13.06
N ALA A 49 9.55 9.55 -12.81
CA ALA A 49 10.97 9.89 -12.98
C ALA A 49 11.88 9.06 -12.06
N LEU A 50 11.47 8.76 -10.82
CA LEU A 50 12.24 7.90 -9.92
C LEU A 50 12.33 6.45 -10.44
N VAL A 51 11.22 5.90 -10.93
CA VAL A 51 11.21 4.54 -11.50
C VAL A 51 12.04 4.48 -12.79
N GLU A 52 11.91 5.47 -13.66
CA GLU A 52 12.70 5.61 -14.88
C GLU A 52 14.21 5.68 -14.57
N ASN A 53 14.61 6.54 -13.64
CA ASN A 53 16.00 6.67 -13.22
C ASN A 53 16.55 5.39 -12.56
N LEU A 54 15.74 4.64 -11.85
CA LEU A 54 16.13 3.35 -11.29
C LEU A 54 16.28 2.28 -12.40
N ALA A 55 15.38 2.28 -13.40
CA ALA A 55 15.45 1.38 -14.54
C ALA A 55 16.71 1.62 -15.39
N HIS A 56 17.11 2.88 -15.51
CA HIS A 56 18.34 3.26 -16.25
C HIS A 56 19.61 3.31 -15.39
N LEU A 57 19.58 2.82 -14.13
CA LEU A 57 20.70 2.79 -13.19
C LEU A 57 21.31 4.17 -12.86
N ILE A 58 20.56 5.25 -13.10
CA ILE A 58 20.94 6.61 -12.72
C ILE A 58 20.84 6.78 -11.22
N ILE A 59 19.81 6.18 -10.61
CA ILE A 59 19.62 6.05 -9.16
C ILE A 59 19.83 4.57 -8.80
N GLN A 60 20.59 4.32 -7.72
CA GLN A 60 20.90 2.98 -7.22
C GLN A 60 20.38 2.74 -5.81
N ASP A 61 19.27 3.37 -5.46
CA ASP A 61 18.61 3.27 -4.15
C ASP A 61 17.15 2.80 -4.32
N PRO A 62 16.94 1.48 -4.45
CA PRO A 62 15.60 0.91 -4.62
C PRO A 62 14.73 1.08 -3.38
N GLU A 63 15.31 1.18 -2.18
CA GLU A 63 14.60 1.41 -0.93
C GLU A 63 13.93 2.78 -0.93
N ALA A 64 14.66 3.83 -1.30
CA ALA A 64 14.10 5.19 -1.39
C ALA A 64 12.99 5.27 -2.44
N VAL A 65 13.16 4.60 -3.59
CA VAL A 65 12.11 4.54 -4.62
C VAL A 65 10.88 3.79 -4.10
N ASN A 66 11.07 2.64 -3.41
CA ASN A 66 9.99 1.89 -2.80
C ASN A 66 9.23 2.69 -1.75
N GLU A 67 9.91 3.48 -0.93
CA GLU A 67 9.29 4.38 0.04
C GLU A 67 8.34 5.36 -0.67
N LYS A 68 8.80 6.01 -1.74
CA LYS A 68 7.98 6.95 -2.50
C LYS A 68 6.81 6.30 -3.21
N LEU A 69 7.03 5.12 -3.79
CA LEU A 69 5.96 4.34 -4.40
C LEU A 69 4.92 3.92 -3.35
N SER A 70 5.35 3.47 -2.17
CA SER A 70 4.45 2.97 -1.10
C SER A 70 3.53 4.05 -0.53
N ARG A 71 3.90 5.32 -0.59
CA ARG A 71 3.06 6.46 -0.16
C ARG A 71 1.89 6.73 -1.10
N CYS A 72 1.92 6.22 -2.34
CA CYS A 72 0.83 6.44 -3.28
C CYS A 72 -0.43 5.66 -2.84
N LEU A 73 -1.56 6.34 -2.77
CA LEU A 73 -2.85 5.75 -2.39
C LEU A 73 -3.52 4.94 -3.51
N LEU A 74 -2.97 4.94 -4.73
CA LEU A 74 -3.57 4.33 -5.92
C LEU A 74 -5.00 4.81 -6.19
N CYS A 75 -5.31 6.06 -5.86
CA CYS A 75 -6.66 6.62 -5.99
C CYS A 75 -7.11 6.89 -7.43
N GLY A 76 -6.19 6.89 -8.40
CA GLY A 76 -6.49 7.09 -9.82
C GLY A 76 -6.70 8.54 -10.27
N GLY A 77 -6.74 9.52 -9.37
CA GLY A 77 -6.98 10.93 -9.73
C GLY A 77 -6.01 11.46 -10.78
N CYS A 78 -4.72 11.11 -10.67
CA CYS A 78 -3.70 11.49 -11.64
C CYS A 78 -3.86 10.83 -13.02
N GLN A 79 -4.40 9.62 -13.09
CA GLN A 79 -4.67 8.93 -14.34
C GLN A 79 -5.87 9.53 -15.04
N PHE A 80 -6.96 9.78 -14.28
CA PHE A 80 -8.17 10.37 -14.80
C PHE A 80 -7.94 11.77 -15.40
N SER A 81 -7.08 12.58 -14.76
CA SER A 81 -6.78 13.96 -15.17
C SER A 81 -5.62 14.07 -16.16
N CYS A 82 -4.98 12.95 -16.54
CA CYS A 82 -3.78 13.00 -17.39
C CYS A 82 -4.12 13.33 -18.86
N PRO A 83 -3.62 14.45 -19.43
CA PRO A 83 -3.87 14.79 -20.83
C PRO A 83 -3.22 13.82 -21.81
N SER A 84 -2.14 13.13 -21.40
CA SER A 84 -1.44 12.11 -22.21
C SER A 84 -1.99 10.70 -22.01
N GLY A 85 -3.01 10.50 -21.16
CA GLY A 85 -3.61 9.20 -20.91
C GLY A 85 -2.66 8.15 -20.28
N VAL A 86 -1.64 8.58 -19.54
CA VAL A 86 -0.65 7.69 -18.94
C VAL A 86 -1.31 6.68 -17.99
N PRO A 87 -1.08 5.37 -18.13
CA PRO A 87 -1.68 4.33 -17.28
C PRO A 87 -0.97 4.25 -15.91
N THR A 88 -1.08 5.32 -15.10
CA THR A 88 -0.29 5.51 -13.89
C THR A 88 -0.54 4.45 -12.83
N LEU A 89 -1.77 3.93 -12.70
CA LEU A 89 -2.10 2.87 -11.75
C LEU A 89 -1.37 1.57 -12.09
N GLU A 90 -1.39 1.20 -13.37
CA GLU A 90 -0.71 0.02 -13.88
C GLU A 90 0.81 0.13 -13.63
N ILE A 91 1.42 1.25 -14.04
CA ILE A 91 2.84 1.53 -13.80
C ILE A 91 3.20 1.38 -12.33
N PHE A 92 2.43 1.98 -11.42
CA PHE A 92 2.77 1.94 -9.99
C PHE A 92 2.53 0.57 -9.35
N MET A 93 1.54 -0.18 -9.80
CA MET A 93 1.31 -1.54 -9.32
C MET A 93 2.44 -2.48 -9.76
N GLU A 94 2.81 -2.42 -11.04
CA GLU A 94 3.90 -3.23 -11.58
C GLU A 94 5.25 -2.84 -10.97
N ALA A 95 5.57 -1.55 -10.90
CA ALA A 95 6.81 -1.06 -10.27
C ALA A 95 6.90 -1.50 -8.79
N ARG A 96 5.81 -1.40 -8.02
CA ARG A 96 5.77 -1.91 -6.64
C ARG A 96 6.01 -3.41 -6.56
N ALA A 97 5.40 -4.18 -7.44
CA ALA A 97 5.58 -5.63 -7.46
C ALA A 97 7.04 -6.00 -7.73
N ILE A 98 7.65 -5.38 -8.74
CA ILE A 98 9.06 -5.61 -9.12
C ILE A 98 10.01 -5.20 -7.99
N VAL A 99 9.88 -3.98 -7.46
CA VAL A 99 10.78 -3.47 -6.42
C VAL A 99 10.59 -4.25 -5.10
N THR A 100 9.35 -4.61 -4.75
CA THR A 100 9.09 -5.42 -3.55
C THR A 100 9.61 -6.85 -3.70
N ALA A 101 9.55 -7.43 -4.90
CA ALA A 101 10.13 -8.74 -5.17
C ALA A 101 11.65 -8.73 -5.01
N TYR A 102 12.30 -7.66 -5.45
CA TYR A 102 13.74 -7.46 -5.29
C TYR A 102 14.16 -7.24 -3.82
N LEU A 103 13.54 -6.30 -3.11
CA LEU A 103 13.85 -6.01 -1.72
C LEU A 103 13.43 -7.14 -0.76
N GLY A 104 12.47 -7.94 -1.18
CA GLY A 104 11.87 -8.97 -0.35
C GLY A 104 10.90 -8.41 0.70
N LEU A 105 10.11 -9.31 1.27
CA LEU A 105 9.23 -8.99 2.39
C LEU A 105 9.92 -9.31 3.71
N SER A 106 9.72 -8.47 4.73
CA SER A 106 10.19 -8.79 6.07
C SER A 106 9.62 -10.16 6.52
N PRO A 107 10.38 -10.94 7.33
CA PRO A 107 9.99 -12.29 7.72
C PRO A 107 8.61 -12.33 8.42
N VAL A 108 8.29 -11.29 9.18
CA VAL A 108 6.98 -11.14 9.84
C VAL A 108 5.85 -10.98 8.83
N LYS A 109 6.00 -10.07 7.85
CA LYS A 109 5.01 -9.90 6.77
C LYS A 109 4.83 -11.18 5.96
N LYS A 110 5.94 -11.86 5.63
CA LYS A 110 5.92 -13.13 4.90
C LYS A 110 5.17 -14.22 5.66
N ALA A 111 5.35 -14.31 6.98
CA ALA A 111 4.63 -15.24 7.84
C ALA A 111 3.11 -14.91 7.90
N ILE A 112 2.76 -13.64 8.03
CA ILE A 112 1.36 -13.19 8.04
C ILE A 112 0.68 -13.56 6.71
N PHE A 113 1.28 -13.21 5.57
CA PHE A 113 0.68 -13.48 4.26
C PHE A 113 0.61 -14.95 3.92
N ARG A 114 1.63 -15.76 4.29
CA ARG A 114 1.69 -17.18 3.93
C ARG A 114 0.95 -18.11 4.89
N LYS A 115 0.93 -17.79 6.20
CA LYS A 115 0.40 -18.70 7.23
C LYS A 115 -0.90 -18.19 7.85
N LEU A 116 -1.01 -16.87 8.11
CA LEU A 116 -2.15 -16.32 8.84
C LEU A 116 -3.34 -16.04 7.93
N LEU A 117 -3.15 -15.22 6.90
CA LEU A 117 -4.25 -14.78 6.02
C LEU A 117 -4.95 -15.91 5.23
N PRO A 118 -4.25 -16.95 4.72
CA PRO A 118 -4.91 -18.04 4.02
C PRO A 118 -5.82 -18.89 4.91
N ASN A 119 -5.63 -18.82 6.24
CA ASN A 119 -6.38 -19.60 7.22
C ASN A 119 -7.38 -18.75 8.01
N PRO A 120 -8.57 -18.49 7.49
CA PRO A 120 -9.55 -17.62 8.15
C PRO A 120 -9.96 -18.10 9.54
N ARG A 121 -9.93 -19.42 9.80
CA ARG A 121 -10.21 -19.99 11.14
C ARG A 121 -9.16 -19.58 12.16
N VAL A 122 -7.88 -19.55 11.77
CA VAL A 122 -6.77 -19.12 12.64
C VAL A 122 -6.90 -17.63 12.95
N VAL A 123 -7.21 -16.81 11.93
CA VAL A 123 -7.47 -15.37 12.11
C VAL A 123 -8.62 -15.14 13.09
N ASP A 124 -9.75 -15.83 12.92
CA ASP A 124 -10.90 -15.71 13.83
C ASP A 124 -10.56 -16.12 15.26
N THR A 125 -9.79 -17.20 15.43
CA THR A 125 -9.38 -17.67 16.76
C THR A 125 -8.48 -16.65 17.45
N LEU A 126 -7.50 -16.10 16.72
CA LEU A 126 -6.61 -15.06 17.24
C LEU A 126 -7.36 -13.77 17.59
N LEU A 127 -8.30 -13.35 16.74
CA LEU A 127 -9.13 -12.15 16.99
C LEU A 127 -10.04 -12.35 18.23
N ARG A 128 -10.64 -13.53 18.38
CA ARG A 128 -11.45 -13.87 19.57
C ARG A 128 -10.60 -13.93 20.84
N ALA A 129 -9.41 -14.52 20.77
CA ALA A 129 -8.49 -14.58 21.91
C ALA A 129 -7.96 -13.18 22.27
N GLY A 130 -7.76 -12.29 21.28
CA GLY A 130 -7.32 -10.91 21.49
C GLY A 130 -8.41 -9.96 22.00
N SER A 131 -9.67 -10.28 21.74
CA SER A 131 -10.81 -9.42 22.11
C SER A 131 -10.88 -9.04 23.59
N PRO A 132 -10.70 -9.94 24.57
CA PRO A 132 -10.71 -9.55 25.97
C PRO A 132 -9.52 -8.68 26.39
N PHE A 133 -8.36 -8.87 25.74
CA PHE A 133 -7.15 -8.09 26.03
C PHE A 133 -7.17 -6.68 25.42
N GLN A 134 -8.03 -6.41 24.45
CA GLN A 134 -8.09 -5.09 23.82
C GLN A 134 -8.40 -3.96 24.83
N LYS A 135 -9.24 -4.20 25.82
CA LYS A 135 -9.57 -3.22 26.87
C LYS A 135 -8.36 -2.84 27.74
N LEU A 136 -7.38 -3.74 27.85
CA LEU A 136 -6.15 -3.49 28.59
C LEU A 136 -5.09 -2.78 27.73
N LEU A 137 -5.07 -3.06 26.42
CA LEU A 137 -4.05 -2.55 25.48
C LEU A 137 -4.49 -1.26 24.76
N LEU A 138 -5.77 -1.06 24.58
CA LEU A 138 -6.35 0.06 23.86
C LEU A 138 -7.01 1.00 24.85
N LYS A 139 -6.60 2.26 24.84
CA LYS A 139 -7.27 3.32 25.59
C LYS A 139 -8.52 3.74 24.80
N ASP A 140 -9.69 3.48 25.36
CA ASP A 140 -10.97 3.84 24.76
C ASP A 140 -11.10 5.38 24.77
N GLU A 141 -11.04 5.98 23.59
CA GLU A 141 -11.47 7.37 23.43
C GLU A 141 -12.97 7.34 23.11
N GLN A 142 -13.75 8.13 23.84
CA GLN A 142 -15.18 8.28 23.65
C GLN A 142 -15.50 8.96 22.30
N ASN A 143 -15.07 8.33 21.21
CA ASN A 143 -15.32 8.81 19.86
C ASN A 143 -16.55 8.10 19.26
N PRO A 144 -17.44 8.82 18.55
CA PRO A 144 -18.61 8.23 17.90
C PRO A 144 -18.22 7.13 16.89
N GLN A 145 -16.96 7.13 16.41
CA GLN A 145 -16.42 6.14 15.47
C GLN A 145 -15.92 4.86 16.15
N LYS A 146 -15.98 4.74 17.49
CA LYS A 146 -15.50 3.58 18.27
C LYS A 146 -14.07 3.16 17.86
N THR A 147 -13.17 4.12 17.75
CA THR A 147 -11.75 3.90 17.50
C THR A 147 -10.96 4.09 18.77
N ALA A 148 -9.87 3.35 18.94
CA ALA A 148 -9.01 3.43 20.12
C ALA A 148 -7.54 3.62 19.71
N CYS A 149 -6.79 4.34 20.54
CA CYS A 149 -5.34 4.46 20.41
C CYS A 149 -4.65 3.33 21.18
N ALA A 150 -3.58 2.79 20.62
CA ALA A 150 -2.76 1.77 21.24
C ALA A 150 -1.42 2.38 21.72
N PRO A 151 -1.34 2.99 22.90
CA PRO A 151 -0.13 3.68 23.37
C PRO A 151 1.05 2.73 23.53
N LEU A 152 0.83 1.48 23.91
CA LEU A 152 1.87 0.45 24.05
C LEU A 152 2.40 -0.05 22.70
N LEU A 153 1.64 0.11 21.62
CA LEU A 153 2.00 -0.34 20.28
C LEU A 153 2.36 0.83 19.35
N LYS A 154 2.61 2.01 19.93
CA LYS A 154 2.93 3.23 19.17
C LYS A 154 4.14 3.05 18.26
N SER A 155 5.13 2.27 18.67
CA SER A 155 6.32 1.97 17.87
C SER A 155 6.02 1.15 16.59
N LEU A 156 4.92 0.39 16.58
CA LEU A 156 4.52 -0.46 15.45
C LEU A 156 3.47 0.22 14.55
N PHE A 157 2.55 0.96 15.14
CA PHE A 157 1.40 1.52 14.43
C PHE A 157 1.40 3.06 14.34
N GLY A 158 2.35 3.73 15.02
CA GLY A 158 2.37 5.18 15.14
C GLY A 158 1.13 5.71 15.88
N ASP A 159 0.69 6.91 15.55
CA ASP A 159 -0.51 7.54 16.13
C ASP A 159 -1.80 7.19 15.35
N ARG A 160 -1.90 5.97 14.83
CA ARG A 160 -3.08 5.53 14.08
C ARG A 160 -4.19 5.08 15.03
N HIS A 161 -5.38 5.59 14.77
CA HIS A 161 -6.60 5.09 15.39
C HIS A 161 -6.97 3.73 14.81
N MET A 162 -7.17 2.74 15.67
CA MET A 162 -7.56 1.40 15.27
C MET A 162 -9.03 1.16 15.64
N PRO A 163 -9.81 0.52 14.76
CA PRO A 163 -11.16 0.10 15.13
C PRO A 163 -11.11 -0.98 16.23
N LEU A 164 -12.06 -0.94 17.15
CA LEU A 164 -12.19 -1.98 18.17
C LEU A 164 -12.52 -3.33 17.50
N LEU A 165 -11.89 -4.38 17.98
CA LEU A 165 -12.17 -5.73 17.51
C LEU A 165 -13.56 -6.16 17.96
N ALA A 166 -14.35 -6.68 17.04
CA ALA A 166 -15.66 -7.20 17.34
C ALA A 166 -15.55 -8.55 18.06
N ASP A 167 -16.38 -8.77 19.08
CA ASP A 167 -16.42 -10.03 19.86
C ASP A 167 -16.80 -11.24 19.01
N LYS A 168 -17.59 -11.02 17.95
CA LYS A 168 -18.04 -12.06 17.04
C LYS A 168 -17.75 -11.67 15.58
N PRO A 169 -17.21 -12.57 14.77
CA PRO A 169 -16.97 -12.30 13.35
C PRO A 169 -18.29 -12.08 12.60
N LEU A 170 -18.25 -11.23 11.58
CA LEU A 170 -19.43 -10.88 10.76
C LEU A 170 -20.17 -12.13 10.25
N ARG A 171 -19.42 -13.16 9.80
CA ARG A 171 -20.00 -14.42 9.32
C ARG A 171 -20.82 -15.21 10.34
N SER A 172 -20.67 -14.93 11.64
CA SER A 172 -21.51 -15.54 12.69
C SER A 172 -22.79 -14.75 12.96
N LYS A 173 -22.84 -13.49 12.50
CA LYS A 173 -24.01 -12.60 12.65
C LYS A 173 -24.89 -12.60 11.40
N VAL A 174 -24.27 -12.77 10.23
CA VAL A 174 -24.95 -12.83 8.95
C VAL A 174 -25.10 -14.29 8.58
N GLY A 175 -26.35 -14.76 8.43
CA GLY A 175 -26.65 -16.11 7.95
C GLY A 175 -26.03 -16.38 6.56
N LYS A 176 -26.20 -17.59 6.02
CA LYS A 176 -25.74 -17.88 4.65
C LYS A 176 -26.31 -16.85 3.69
N VAL A 177 -25.46 -16.04 3.14
CA VAL A 177 -25.85 -15.15 2.04
C VAL A 177 -25.92 -16.02 0.79
N ASP A 178 -27.11 -16.38 0.39
CA ASP A 178 -27.35 -17.01 -0.92
C ASP A 178 -26.99 -15.95 -1.98
N ARG A 179 -25.84 -16.11 -2.60
CA ARG A 179 -25.51 -15.33 -3.78
C ARG A 179 -26.41 -15.83 -4.90
N PRO A 180 -27.30 -14.99 -5.47
CA PRO A 180 -28.00 -15.40 -6.68
C PRO A 180 -26.96 -15.80 -7.72
N ALA A 181 -27.12 -16.97 -8.30
CA ALA A 181 -26.26 -17.41 -9.40
C ALA A 181 -26.24 -16.30 -10.44
N GLY A 182 -25.07 -15.71 -10.66
CA GLY A 182 -24.90 -14.64 -11.63
C GLY A 182 -25.35 -15.15 -13.01
N LYS A 183 -26.24 -14.38 -13.64
CA LYS A 183 -26.58 -14.54 -15.06
C LYS A 183 -25.42 -14.03 -15.90
#